data_fbd04733bf49ae223f724b7e6c9c57ff
#
_entry.id   fbd04733bf49ae223f724b7e6c9c57ff
#
_cell.length_a   1.000
_cell.length_b   1.000
_cell.length_c   1.000
_cell.angle_alpha   90.00
_cell.angle_beta   90.00
_cell.angle_gamma   90.00
#
_symmetry.space_group_name_H-M   'P 1'
#
loop_
_entity.id
_entity.type
_entity.pdbx_description
1 polymer ?
#
loop_
_entity_poly.entity_id
_entity_poly.type
_entity_poly.pdbx_seq_one_letter_code
_entity_poly.pdbx_strand_id
1 'polypeptide(L)'
;MKEHTKEIRQKVLETAKELLIEQGYKKTTIRGIVGRSGVLTGSIYYFFKNKEMIFADMIATIVHQCIEKIDACSEGESPAFKYAVICEVELKKMQDDLRIREIYYECYHSPVIFERMVDLFAAYAEQLFGERFTKEEYRQKNLLIKGAMGACITAMNFETAMNTEKARRQVIRAALKLFGVSEAEIEATLQHMAEREEIWQKIAQELVEMTLAI
;
A
#
# COMPACT_ATOMS: atom_id res chain seq x y z
N MET A 1 26.74 12.57 9.59
CA MET A 1 26.46 12.51 8.13
C MET A 1 25.27 11.63 7.80
N LYS A 2 25.18 10.38 8.31
CA LYS A 2 24.02 9.49 8.07
C LYS A 2 22.69 10.02 8.62
N GLU A 3 22.67 10.62 9.81
CA GLU A 3 21.47 11.18 10.48
C GLU A 3 20.88 12.35 9.67
N HIS A 4 21.68 13.34 9.35
CA HIS A 4 21.23 14.48 8.54
C HIS A 4 20.69 14.08 7.16
N THR A 5 21.24 13.01 6.58
CA THR A 5 20.77 12.43 5.31
C THR A 5 19.37 11.83 5.46
N LYS A 6 19.10 11.13 6.57
CA LYS A 6 17.78 10.60 6.90
C LYS A 6 16.74 11.72 7.12
N GLU A 7 17.11 12.73 7.90
CA GLU A 7 16.22 13.89 8.17
C GLU A 7 15.79 14.60 6.87
N ILE A 8 16.74 14.85 5.94
CA ILE A 8 16.43 15.45 4.64
C ILE A 8 15.46 14.55 3.85
N ARG A 9 15.75 13.25 3.76
CA ARG A 9 14.90 12.30 3.04
C ARG A 9 13.50 12.24 3.63
N GLN A 10 13.39 12.13 4.95
CA GLN A 10 12.12 12.15 5.67
C GLN A 10 11.32 13.42 5.37
N LYS A 11 11.95 14.60 5.48
CA LYS A 11 11.32 15.89 5.20
C LYS A 11 10.76 15.98 3.78
N VAL A 12 11.49 15.42 2.79
CA VAL A 12 11.02 15.37 1.40
C VAL A 12 9.78 14.47 1.27
N LEU A 13 9.79 13.28 1.88
CA LEU A 13 8.67 12.34 1.82
C LEU A 13 7.43 12.86 2.54
N GLU A 14 7.59 13.48 3.72
CA GLU A 14 6.48 14.09 4.45
C GLU A 14 5.85 15.24 3.66
N THR A 15 6.68 16.14 3.13
CA THR A 15 6.19 17.24 2.28
C THR A 15 5.49 16.72 1.02
N ALA A 16 5.99 15.63 0.43
CA ALA A 16 5.35 14.99 -0.71
C ALA A 16 3.98 14.40 -0.34
N LYS A 17 3.86 13.77 0.85
CA LYS A 17 2.60 13.25 1.38
C LYS A 17 1.58 14.37 1.60
N GLU A 18 1.97 15.46 2.26
CA GLU A 18 1.09 16.60 2.48
C GLU A 18 0.56 17.17 1.17
N LEU A 19 1.45 17.47 0.21
CA LEU A 19 1.06 17.98 -1.10
C LEU A 19 0.17 17.00 -1.87
N LEU A 20 0.44 15.71 -1.77
CA LEU A 20 -0.37 14.67 -2.40
C LEU A 20 -1.80 14.67 -1.86
N ILE A 21 -1.98 14.75 -0.54
CA ILE A 21 -3.28 14.81 0.11
C ILE A 21 -4.01 16.11 -0.22
N GLU A 22 -3.31 17.25 -0.23
CA GLU A 22 -3.90 18.55 -0.48
C GLU A 22 -4.37 18.74 -1.93
N GLN A 23 -3.56 18.37 -2.91
CA GLN A 23 -3.77 18.75 -4.31
C GLN A 23 -3.72 17.58 -5.32
N GLY A 24 -3.49 16.36 -4.85
CA GLY A 24 -3.43 15.13 -5.66
C GLY A 24 -2.10 14.94 -6.39
N TYR A 25 -1.96 13.74 -7.00
CA TYR A 25 -0.72 13.31 -7.64
C TYR A 25 -0.27 14.21 -8.79
N LYS A 26 -1.20 14.58 -9.68
CA LYS A 26 -0.88 15.35 -10.90
C LYS A 26 -0.32 16.73 -10.60
N LYS A 27 -0.86 17.42 -9.60
CA LYS A 27 -0.44 18.77 -9.22
C LYS A 27 0.81 18.78 -8.33
N THR A 28 1.13 17.68 -7.66
CA THR A 28 2.35 17.58 -6.85
C THR A 28 3.58 17.45 -7.75
N THR A 29 4.51 18.38 -7.63
CA THR A 29 5.72 18.46 -8.44
C THR A 29 6.97 18.55 -7.56
N ILE A 30 8.14 18.16 -8.11
CA ILE A 30 9.43 18.33 -7.39
C ILE A 30 9.63 19.80 -7.00
N ARG A 31 9.29 20.76 -7.87
CA ARG A 31 9.39 22.20 -7.57
C ARG A 31 8.49 22.60 -6.40
N GLY A 32 7.28 22.05 -6.32
CA GLY A 32 6.38 22.27 -5.17
C GLY A 32 6.95 21.68 -3.87
N ILE A 33 7.53 20.48 -3.94
CA ILE A 33 8.18 19.82 -2.79
C ILE A 33 9.39 20.65 -2.33
N VAL A 34 10.26 21.12 -3.24
CA VAL A 34 11.37 22.04 -2.94
C VAL A 34 10.86 23.29 -2.23
N GLY A 35 9.87 23.97 -2.81
CA GLY A 35 9.34 25.22 -2.28
C GLY A 35 8.75 25.09 -0.87
N ARG A 36 8.05 23.98 -0.59
CA ARG A 36 7.42 23.76 0.72
C ARG A 36 8.40 23.18 1.74
N SER A 37 9.22 22.21 1.36
CA SER A 37 10.17 21.59 2.28
C SER A 37 11.35 22.50 2.65
N GLY A 38 11.69 23.49 1.80
CA GLY A 38 12.92 24.26 1.93
C GLY A 38 14.20 23.46 1.71
N VAL A 39 14.09 22.21 1.26
CA VAL A 39 15.23 21.37 0.91
C VAL A 39 15.79 21.81 -0.44
N LEU A 40 17.11 21.95 -0.53
CA LEU A 40 17.77 22.36 -1.77
C LEU A 40 17.46 21.37 -2.91
N THR A 41 17.20 21.88 -4.10
CA THR A 41 16.92 21.10 -5.30
C THR A 41 17.97 20.03 -5.56
N GLY A 42 19.26 20.37 -5.41
CA GLY A 42 20.36 19.41 -5.56
C GLY A 42 20.32 18.25 -4.57
N SER A 43 19.90 18.52 -3.33
CA SER A 43 19.73 17.47 -2.32
C SER A 43 18.58 16.52 -2.68
N ILE A 44 17.48 17.04 -3.20
CA ILE A 44 16.37 16.19 -3.65
C ILE A 44 16.82 15.27 -4.80
N TYR A 45 17.49 15.81 -5.83
CA TYR A 45 17.98 15.02 -6.96
C TYR A 45 19.09 14.03 -6.60
N TYR A 46 19.78 14.24 -5.49
CA TYR A 46 20.71 13.27 -4.95
C TYR A 46 20.01 11.98 -4.50
N PHE A 47 18.81 12.08 -3.90
CA PHE A 47 18.03 10.93 -3.42
C PHE A 47 17.06 10.39 -4.47
N PHE A 48 16.43 11.28 -5.26
CA PHE A 48 15.31 10.94 -6.11
C PHE A 48 15.52 11.52 -7.51
N LYS A 49 15.66 10.65 -8.50
CA LYS A 49 15.86 11.07 -9.90
C LYS A 49 14.62 11.76 -10.49
N ASN A 50 13.43 11.39 -10.03
CA ASN A 50 12.16 11.90 -10.53
C ASN A 50 11.07 11.84 -9.42
N LYS A 51 9.90 12.38 -9.74
CA LYS A 51 8.74 12.40 -8.83
C LYS A 51 8.28 11.00 -8.47
N GLU A 52 8.26 10.09 -9.41
CA GLU A 52 7.81 8.71 -9.23
C GLU A 52 8.64 7.98 -8.15
N MET A 53 9.94 8.24 -8.08
CA MET A 53 10.80 7.66 -7.04
C MET A 53 10.48 8.21 -5.64
N ILE A 54 10.14 9.51 -5.53
CA ILE A 54 9.68 10.07 -4.24
C ILE A 54 8.42 9.37 -3.77
N PHE A 55 7.45 9.21 -4.67
CA PHE A 55 6.19 8.53 -4.34
C PHE A 55 6.35 7.04 -4.10
N ALA A 56 7.22 6.36 -4.84
CA ALA A 56 7.51 4.94 -4.61
C ALA A 56 8.11 4.72 -3.21
N ASP A 57 9.03 5.58 -2.78
CA ASP A 57 9.62 5.53 -1.44
C ASP A 57 8.62 5.90 -0.34
N MET A 58 7.79 6.90 -0.59
CA MET A 58 6.71 7.30 0.33
C MET A 58 5.72 6.15 0.55
N ILE A 59 5.26 5.51 -0.52
CA ILE A 59 4.36 4.36 -0.45
C ILE A 59 5.04 3.19 0.25
N ALA A 60 6.32 2.94 -0.03
CA ALA A 60 7.07 1.91 0.69
C ALA A 60 7.06 2.14 2.20
N THR A 61 7.28 3.37 2.63
CA THR A 61 7.23 3.75 4.05
C THR A 61 5.85 3.51 4.65
N ILE A 62 4.78 3.94 3.95
CA ILE A 62 3.38 3.73 4.40
C ILE A 62 3.07 2.23 4.51
N VAL A 63 3.46 1.43 3.52
CA VAL A 63 3.23 -0.03 3.53
C VAL A 63 3.96 -0.69 4.70
N HIS A 64 5.22 -0.33 4.96
CA HIS A 64 5.96 -0.86 6.13
C HIS A 64 5.27 -0.50 7.45
N GLN A 65 4.85 0.75 7.63
CA GLN A 65 4.11 1.18 8.82
C GLN A 65 2.75 0.46 8.95
N CYS A 66 2.08 0.18 7.82
CA CYS A 66 0.85 -0.63 7.81
C CYS A 66 1.13 -2.05 8.30
N ILE A 67 2.18 -2.69 7.78
CA ILE A 67 2.59 -4.04 8.18
C ILE A 67 2.90 -4.09 9.69
N GLU A 68 3.70 -3.15 10.19
CA GLU A 68 4.02 -3.07 11.62
C GLU A 68 2.78 -2.95 12.50
N LYS A 69 1.81 -2.11 12.11
CA LYS A 69 0.54 -1.97 12.84
C LYS A 69 -0.31 -3.23 12.78
N ILE A 70 -0.39 -3.87 11.62
CA ILE A 70 -1.12 -5.14 11.45
C ILE A 70 -0.46 -6.22 12.33
N ASP A 71 0.85 -6.37 12.27
CA ASP A 71 1.57 -7.36 13.07
C ASP A 71 1.38 -7.15 14.57
N ALA A 72 1.40 -5.91 15.05
CA ALA A 72 1.15 -5.57 16.45
C ALA A 72 -0.30 -5.87 16.90
N CYS A 73 -1.29 -5.69 16.03
CA CYS A 73 -2.70 -5.93 16.35
C CYS A 73 -3.16 -7.38 16.07
N SER A 74 -2.32 -8.19 15.43
CA SER A 74 -2.63 -9.56 15.01
C SER A 74 -1.57 -10.58 15.45
N GLU A 75 -1.01 -10.37 16.64
CA GLU A 75 -0.09 -11.34 17.26
C GLU A 75 -0.79 -12.70 17.42
N GLY A 76 -0.11 -13.78 17.01
CA GLY A 76 -0.68 -15.13 17.04
C GLY A 76 -1.63 -15.50 15.91
N GLU A 77 -2.01 -14.54 15.06
CA GLU A 77 -2.87 -14.81 13.90
C GLU A 77 -2.12 -15.52 12.75
N SER A 78 -2.88 -16.23 11.91
CA SER A 78 -2.31 -16.98 10.80
C SER A 78 -1.69 -16.06 9.73
N PRO A 79 -0.71 -16.56 8.95
CA PRO A 79 -0.19 -15.86 7.77
C PRO A 79 -1.28 -15.43 6.79
N ALA A 80 -2.28 -16.29 6.58
CA ALA A 80 -3.42 -15.99 5.72
C ALA A 80 -4.22 -14.79 6.21
N PHE A 81 -4.47 -14.73 7.52
CA PHE A 81 -5.18 -13.62 8.15
C PHE A 81 -4.43 -12.29 7.98
N LYS A 82 -3.15 -12.25 8.33
CA LYS A 82 -2.33 -11.02 8.21
C LYS A 82 -2.26 -10.50 6.77
N TYR A 83 -2.08 -11.41 5.81
CA TYR A 83 -2.05 -11.04 4.39
C TYR A 83 -3.42 -10.55 3.89
N ALA A 84 -4.50 -11.17 4.32
CA ALA A 84 -5.85 -10.75 3.98
C ALA A 84 -6.17 -9.35 4.53
N VAL A 85 -5.75 -9.07 5.77
CA VAL A 85 -5.97 -7.77 6.42
C VAL A 85 -5.26 -6.64 5.69
N ILE A 86 -4.01 -6.80 5.25
CA ILE A 86 -3.32 -5.72 4.52
C ILE A 86 -4.01 -5.42 3.18
N CYS A 87 -4.53 -6.45 2.50
CA CYS A 87 -5.32 -6.27 1.29
C CYS A 87 -6.65 -5.54 1.58
N GLU A 88 -7.32 -5.89 2.68
CA GLU A 88 -8.58 -5.24 3.08
C GLU A 88 -8.37 -3.78 3.44
N VAL A 89 -7.36 -3.45 4.25
CA VAL A 89 -7.02 -2.06 4.63
C VAL A 89 -6.80 -1.20 3.39
N GLU A 90 -6.06 -1.69 2.41
CA GLU A 90 -5.80 -0.97 1.16
C GLU A 90 -7.09 -0.78 0.34
N LEU A 91 -7.82 -1.86 0.05
CA LEU A 91 -9.03 -1.81 -0.78
C LEU A 91 -10.19 -1.03 -0.13
N LYS A 92 -10.35 -1.17 1.19
CA LYS A 92 -11.40 -0.48 1.94
C LYS A 92 -11.15 1.03 1.96
N LYS A 93 -9.90 1.46 2.21
CA LYS A 93 -9.57 2.88 2.20
C LYS A 93 -9.81 3.53 0.84
N MET A 94 -9.52 2.85 -0.25
CA MET A 94 -9.83 3.32 -1.60
C MET A 94 -11.33 3.38 -1.88
N GLN A 95 -12.12 2.51 -1.28
CA GLN A 95 -13.58 2.55 -1.40
C GLN A 95 -14.17 3.77 -0.67
N ASP A 96 -13.69 4.03 0.54
CA ASP A 96 -14.30 5.00 1.46
C ASP A 96 -13.82 6.45 1.22
N ASP A 97 -12.68 6.63 0.57
CA ASP A 97 -12.05 7.94 0.37
C ASP A 97 -11.71 8.18 -1.11
N LEU A 98 -12.49 9.06 -1.74
CA LEU A 98 -12.35 9.39 -3.16
C LEU A 98 -10.94 9.93 -3.48
N ARG A 99 -10.37 10.76 -2.59
CA ARG A 99 -9.03 11.33 -2.79
C ARG A 99 -7.95 10.26 -2.75
N ILE A 100 -8.05 9.36 -1.79
CA ILE A 100 -7.13 8.22 -1.70
C ILE A 100 -7.28 7.31 -2.93
N ARG A 101 -8.50 7.07 -3.38
CA ARG A 101 -8.77 6.32 -4.62
C ARG A 101 -8.09 6.94 -5.84
N GLU A 102 -8.22 8.25 -6.05
CA GLU A 102 -7.55 8.97 -7.14
C GLU A 102 -6.02 8.84 -7.07
N ILE A 103 -5.45 8.95 -5.87
CA ILE A 103 -4.02 8.78 -5.63
C ILE A 103 -3.58 7.36 -6.01
N TYR A 104 -4.29 6.35 -5.51
CA TYR A 104 -3.97 4.95 -5.82
C TYR A 104 -4.16 4.63 -7.30
N TYR A 105 -5.19 5.18 -7.95
CA TYR A 105 -5.37 5.04 -9.38
C TYR A 105 -4.12 5.50 -10.16
N GLU A 106 -3.59 6.68 -9.86
CA GLU A 106 -2.36 7.19 -10.46
C GLU A 106 -1.12 6.33 -10.11
N CYS A 107 -1.04 5.84 -8.87
CA CYS A 107 0.06 4.95 -8.42
C CYS A 107 0.07 3.63 -9.18
N TYR A 108 -1.09 3.00 -9.35
CA TYR A 108 -1.22 1.75 -10.10
C TYR A 108 -0.94 1.89 -11.60
N HIS A 109 -1.04 3.12 -12.14
CA HIS A 109 -0.70 3.43 -13.55
C HIS A 109 0.75 3.92 -13.73
N SER A 110 1.52 4.09 -12.66
CA SER A 110 2.95 4.38 -12.72
C SER A 110 3.76 3.08 -12.63
N PRO A 111 4.48 2.66 -13.69
CA PRO A 111 5.25 1.42 -13.65
C PRO A 111 6.23 1.35 -12.46
N VAL A 112 6.92 2.45 -12.17
CA VAL A 112 7.90 2.53 -11.07
C VAL A 112 7.24 2.29 -9.71
N ILE A 113 6.09 2.91 -9.46
CA ILE A 113 5.37 2.77 -8.19
C ILE A 113 4.72 1.39 -8.10
N PHE A 114 4.10 0.94 -9.18
CA PHE A 114 3.44 -0.37 -9.23
C PHE A 114 4.43 -1.52 -8.98
N GLU A 115 5.58 -1.54 -9.65
CA GLU A 115 6.61 -2.54 -9.40
C GLU A 115 7.11 -2.51 -7.95
N ARG A 116 7.28 -1.32 -7.39
CA ARG A 116 7.67 -1.18 -5.99
C ARG A 116 6.64 -1.79 -5.03
N MET A 117 5.35 -1.57 -5.29
CA MET A 117 4.27 -2.20 -4.51
C MET A 117 4.29 -3.73 -4.65
N VAL A 118 4.45 -4.25 -5.86
CA VAL A 118 4.56 -5.70 -6.09
C VAL A 118 5.70 -6.29 -5.27
N ASP A 119 6.89 -5.69 -5.31
CA ASP A 119 8.07 -6.17 -4.58
C ASP A 119 7.88 -6.14 -3.05
N LEU A 120 7.26 -5.08 -2.52
CA LEU A 120 6.97 -4.95 -1.08
C LEU A 120 6.01 -6.03 -0.58
N PHE A 121 4.93 -6.25 -1.32
CA PHE A 121 3.94 -7.26 -0.94
C PHE A 121 4.47 -8.68 -1.17
N ALA A 122 5.35 -8.89 -2.16
CA ALA A 122 6.04 -10.15 -2.35
C ALA A 122 6.97 -10.47 -1.17
N ALA A 123 7.75 -9.49 -0.71
CA ALA A 123 8.60 -9.65 0.46
C ALA A 123 7.80 -9.94 1.74
N TYR A 124 6.68 -9.26 1.93
CA TYR A 124 5.79 -9.52 3.06
C TYR A 124 5.15 -10.91 2.99
N ALA A 125 4.70 -11.33 1.81
CA ALA A 125 4.18 -12.69 1.62
C ALA A 125 5.26 -13.76 1.89
N GLU A 126 6.49 -13.55 1.43
CA GLU A 126 7.63 -14.44 1.74
C GLU A 126 7.88 -14.52 3.26
N GLN A 127 7.84 -13.39 3.96
CA GLN A 127 7.96 -13.34 5.42
C GLN A 127 6.85 -14.14 6.13
N LEU A 128 5.60 -14.05 5.65
CA LEU A 128 4.45 -14.72 6.26
C LEU A 128 4.39 -16.22 5.95
N PHE A 129 4.58 -16.60 4.69
CA PHE A 129 4.38 -17.98 4.22
C PHE A 129 5.68 -18.80 4.14
N GLY A 130 6.84 -18.18 4.38
CA GLY A 130 8.14 -18.85 4.48
C GLY A 130 8.64 -19.42 3.15
N GLU A 131 9.35 -20.55 3.22
CA GLU A 131 9.98 -21.20 2.05
C GLU A 131 9.02 -22.00 1.16
N ARG A 132 7.72 -21.66 1.21
CA ARG A 132 6.68 -22.37 0.45
C ARG A 132 6.82 -22.17 -1.07
N PHE A 133 7.36 -21.03 -1.47
CA PHE A 133 7.60 -20.61 -2.85
C PHE A 133 8.96 -19.91 -2.97
N THR A 134 9.51 -19.87 -4.18
CA THR A 134 10.68 -19.07 -4.50
C THR A 134 10.34 -17.56 -4.48
N LYS A 135 11.35 -16.71 -4.37
CA LYS A 135 11.17 -15.24 -4.44
C LYS A 135 10.49 -14.80 -5.73
N GLU A 136 10.84 -15.42 -6.85
CA GLU A 136 10.24 -15.13 -8.14
C GLU A 136 8.75 -15.54 -8.17
N GLU A 137 8.39 -16.68 -7.61
CA GLU A 137 6.98 -17.09 -7.51
C GLU A 137 6.18 -16.16 -6.59
N TYR A 138 6.75 -15.71 -5.46
CA TYR A 138 6.12 -14.69 -4.62
C TYR A 138 5.88 -13.40 -5.39
N ARG A 139 6.86 -12.95 -6.19
CA ARG A 139 6.72 -11.75 -7.02
C ARG A 139 5.64 -11.92 -8.08
N GLN A 140 5.61 -13.04 -8.80
CA GLN A 140 4.59 -13.33 -9.81
C GLN A 140 3.17 -13.39 -9.21
N LYS A 141 3.00 -14.06 -8.06
CA LYS A 141 1.71 -14.11 -7.36
C LYS A 141 1.24 -12.71 -6.95
N ASN A 142 2.14 -11.89 -6.40
CA ASN A 142 1.81 -10.51 -6.01
C ASN A 142 1.56 -9.60 -7.21
N LEU A 143 2.20 -9.82 -8.35
CA LEU A 143 1.88 -9.13 -9.59
C LEU A 143 0.41 -9.39 -10.00
N LEU A 144 -0.06 -10.64 -9.95
CA LEU A 144 -1.44 -11.00 -10.25
C LEU A 144 -2.43 -10.37 -9.24
N ILE A 145 -2.09 -10.42 -7.94
CA ILE A 145 -2.93 -9.84 -6.88
C ILE A 145 -3.04 -8.33 -7.06
N LYS A 146 -1.93 -7.62 -7.24
CA LYS A 146 -1.91 -6.17 -7.46
C LYS A 146 -2.60 -5.79 -8.77
N GLY A 147 -2.46 -6.60 -9.83
CA GLY A 147 -3.21 -6.43 -11.06
C GLY A 147 -4.73 -6.52 -10.85
N ALA A 148 -5.21 -7.50 -10.08
CA ALA A 148 -6.63 -7.62 -9.73
C ALA A 148 -7.11 -6.42 -8.86
N MET A 149 -6.30 -5.98 -7.89
CA MET A 149 -6.59 -4.77 -7.10
C MET A 149 -6.66 -3.53 -7.98
N GLY A 150 -5.73 -3.36 -8.91
CA GLY A 150 -5.72 -2.25 -9.87
C GLY A 150 -6.96 -2.24 -10.77
N ALA A 151 -7.44 -3.41 -11.19
CA ALA A 151 -8.70 -3.52 -11.94
C ALA A 151 -9.90 -3.07 -11.09
N CYS A 152 -9.95 -3.43 -9.80
CA CYS A 152 -11.00 -2.95 -8.88
C CYS A 152 -10.94 -1.43 -8.70
N ILE A 153 -9.75 -0.84 -8.53
CA ILE A 153 -9.56 0.60 -8.39
C ILE A 153 -10.04 1.33 -9.65
N THR A 154 -9.67 0.81 -10.82
CA THR A 154 -10.10 1.36 -12.10
C THR A 154 -11.62 1.33 -12.22
N ALA A 155 -12.25 0.20 -11.88
CA ALA A 155 -13.70 0.07 -11.89
C ALA A 155 -14.40 1.04 -10.92
N MET A 156 -13.88 1.20 -9.70
CA MET A 156 -14.39 2.18 -8.74
C MET A 156 -14.26 3.62 -9.22
N ASN A 157 -13.19 3.94 -9.96
CA ASN A 157 -12.93 5.31 -10.42
C ASN A 157 -13.82 5.73 -11.61
N PHE A 158 -14.29 4.77 -12.40
CA PHE A 158 -15.15 5.03 -13.55
C PHE A 158 -16.64 4.75 -13.29
N GLU A 159 -17.06 4.70 -12.02
CA GLU A 159 -18.48 4.51 -11.62
C GLU A 159 -19.12 3.27 -12.25
N THR A 160 -18.34 2.25 -12.56
CA THR A 160 -18.91 0.97 -13.00
C THR A 160 -19.74 0.38 -11.87
N ALA A 161 -20.95 -0.12 -12.20
CA ALA A 161 -21.86 -0.74 -11.25
C ALA A 161 -21.28 -2.06 -10.70
N MET A 162 -20.30 -1.93 -9.81
CA MET A 162 -19.62 -3.04 -9.18
C MET A 162 -20.01 -3.09 -7.69
N ASN A 163 -20.42 -4.27 -7.22
CA ASN A 163 -20.51 -4.50 -5.78
C ASN A 163 -19.09 -4.54 -5.19
N THR A 164 -18.65 -3.41 -4.65
CA THR A 164 -17.28 -3.22 -4.17
C THR A 164 -16.90 -4.15 -3.03
N GLU A 165 -17.82 -4.44 -2.10
CA GLU A 165 -17.59 -5.40 -1.01
C GLU A 165 -17.37 -6.82 -1.55
N LYS A 166 -18.26 -7.26 -2.45
CA LYS A 166 -18.11 -8.57 -3.09
C LYS A 166 -16.80 -8.67 -3.86
N ALA A 167 -16.41 -7.63 -4.59
CA ALA A 167 -15.15 -7.59 -5.34
C ALA A 167 -13.93 -7.66 -4.41
N ARG A 168 -13.91 -6.91 -3.31
CA ARG A 168 -12.83 -6.99 -2.31
C ARG A 168 -12.68 -8.40 -1.77
N ARG A 169 -13.78 -9.01 -1.32
CA ARG A 169 -13.77 -10.40 -0.82
C ARG A 169 -13.26 -11.39 -1.88
N GLN A 170 -13.62 -11.21 -3.14
CA GLN A 170 -13.14 -12.07 -4.24
C GLN A 170 -11.64 -11.89 -4.49
N VAL A 171 -11.11 -10.67 -4.44
CA VAL A 171 -9.67 -10.41 -4.58
C VAL A 171 -8.89 -11.06 -3.45
N ILE A 172 -9.32 -10.88 -2.19
CA ILE A 172 -8.67 -11.50 -1.03
C ILE A 172 -8.71 -13.03 -1.12
N ARG A 173 -9.86 -13.60 -1.46
CA ARG A 173 -10.00 -15.06 -1.67
C ARG A 173 -9.03 -15.56 -2.74
N ALA A 174 -8.95 -14.88 -3.89
CA ALA A 174 -8.04 -15.22 -4.97
C ALA A 174 -6.58 -15.14 -4.54
N ALA A 175 -6.21 -14.09 -3.78
CA ALA A 175 -4.88 -13.92 -3.24
C ALA A 175 -4.47 -15.07 -2.31
N LEU A 176 -5.33 -15.45 -1.37
CA LEU A 176 -5.08 -16.56 -0.44
C LEU A 176 -4.97 -17.90 -1.17
N LYS A 177 -5.81 -18.14 -2.20
CA LYS A 177 -5.69 -19.34 -3.06
C LYS A 177 -4.36 -19.41 -3.79
N LEU A 178 -3.83 -18.29 -4.29
CA LEU A 178 -2.52 -18.25 -4.92
C LEU A 178 -1.39 -18.66 -3.96
N PHE A 179 -1.55 -18.44 -2.67
CA PHE A 179 -0.62 -18.93 -1.63
C PHE A 179 -0.93 -20.33 -1.11
N GLY A 180 -1.88 -21.05 -1.71
CA GLY A 180 -2.20 -22.42 -1.35
C GLY A 180 -2.98 -22.57 -0.05
N VAL A 181 -3.68 -21.53 0.38
CA VAL A 181 -4.57 -21.56 1.55
C VAL A 181 -5.82 -22.35 1.21
N SER A 182 -6.25 -23.23 2.12
CA SER A 182 -7.45 -24.07 1.92
C SER A 182 -8.74 -23.24 1.93
N GLU A 183 -9.78 -23.72 1.26
CA GLU A 183 -11.07 -23.02 1.22
C GLU A 183 -11.66 -22.81 2.62
N ALA A 184 -11.54 -23.82 3.49
CA ALA A 184 -12.02 -23.74 4.87
C ALA A 184 -11.29 -22.65 5.68
N GLU A 185 -9.98 -22.53 5.50
CA GLU A 185 -9.18 -21.49 6.15
C GLU A 185 -9.48 -20.10 5.57
N ILE A 186 -9.73 -20.00 4.27
CA ILE A 186 -10.15 -18.75 3.61
C ILE A 186 -11.48 -18.25 4.20
N GLU A 187 -12.48 -19.12 4.30
CA GLU A 187 -13.78 -18.74 4.88
C GLU A 187 -13.65 -18.30 6.34
N ALA A 188 -12.91 -19.07 7.15
CA ALA A 188 -12.64 -18.70 8.54
C ALA A 188 -11.92 -17.34 8.65
N THR A 189 -10.94 -17.11 7.79
CA THR A 189 -10.20 -15.83 7.71
C THR A 189 -11.12 -14.66 7.38
N LEU A 190 -11.96 -14.80 6.35
CA LEU A 190 -12.88 -13.74 5.93
C LEU A 190 -13.94 -13.43 6.99
N GLN A 191 -14.44 -14.45 7.70
CA GLN A 191 -15.36 -14.27 8.81
C GLN A 191 -14.69 -13.56 9.98
N HIS A 192 -13.51 -14.02 10.40
CA HIS A 192 -12.75 -13.44 11.50
C HIS A 192 -12.36 -11.98 11.24
N MET A 193 -12.01 -11.65 10.00
CA MET A 193 -11.77 -10.25 9.60
C MET A 193 -13.01 -9.38 9.76
N ALA A 194 -14.19 -9.87 9.37
CA ALA A 194 -15.44 -9.11 9.48
C ALA A 194 -15.79 -8.82 10.94
N GLU A 195 -15.53 -9.73 11.86
CA GLU A 195 -15.76 -9.57 13.30
C GLU A 195 -14.87 -8.48 13.93
N ARG A 196 -13.77 -8.11 13.29
CA ARG A 196 -12.77 -7.15 13.76
C ARG A 196 -12.64 -5.93 12.83
N GLU A 197 -13.64 -5.65 12.01
CA GLU A 197 -13.58 -4.61 10.96
C GLU A 197 -13.18 -3.23 11.50
N GLU A 198 -13.63 -2.84 12.69
CA GLU A 198 -13.31 -1.55 13.32
C GLU A 198 -11.80 -1.35 13.52
N ILE A 199 -11.04 -2.43 13.79
CA ILE A 199 -9.58 -2.36 13.98
C ILE A 199 -8.91 -1.97 12.67
N TRP A 200 -9.31 -2.61 11.57
CA TRP A 200 -8.73 -2.36 10.24
C TRP A 200 -9.10 -0.99 9.69
N GLN A 201 -10.30 -0.54 9.97
CA GLN A 201 -10.75 0.83 9.64
C GLN A 201 -9.91 1.87 10.39
N LYS A 202 -9.65 1.65 11.68
CA LYS A 202 -8.79 2.52 12.49
C LYS A 202 -7.36 2.57 11.94
N ILE A 203 -6.76 1.42 11.63
CA ILE A 203 -5.42 1.35 11.00
C ILE A 203 -5.41 2.15 9.68
N ALA A 204 -6.39 1.95 8.81
CA ALA A 204 -6.50 2.66 7.54
C ALA A 204 -6.59 4.18 7.71
N GLN A 205 -7.31 4.65 8.73
CA GLN A 205 -7.42 6.08 9.04
C GLN A 205 -6.09 6.63 9.58
N GLU A 206 -5.49 5.96 10.53
CA GLU A 206 -4.21 6.37 11.11
C GLU A 206 -3.10 6.49 10.07
N LEU A 207 -3.06 5.61 9.06
CA LEU A 207 -2.03 5.67 8.00
C LEU A 207 -2.10 6.94 7.14
N VAL A 208 -3.27 7.57 7.02
CA VAL A 208 -3.41 8.84 6.31
C VAL A 208 -2.89 10.01 7.16
N GLU A 209 -3.14 9.97 8.46
CA GLU A 209 -2.87 11.07 9.39
C GLU A 209 -1.45 11.04 9.96
N MET A 210 -0.85 9.85 10.06
CA MET A 210 0.43 9.68 10.75
C MET A 210 1.63 10.27 9.99
N THR A 211 2.64 10.68 10.75
CA THR A 211 3.96 11.07 10.23
C THR A 211 4.70 9.86 9.64
N LEU A 212 5.42 10.06 8.54
CA LEU A 212 6.24 9.00 7.94
C LEU A 212 7.49 8.78 8.82
N ALA A 213 7.65 7.60 9.39
CA ALA A 213 8.88 7.19 10.08
C ALA A 213 9.80 6.44 9.10
N ILE A 214 11.08 6.87 8.99
CA ILE A 214 12.09 6.27 8.09
C ILE A 214 13.22 5.65 8.92
#